data_9fe016494026a128afb0e12c558de348
#
_entry.id   9fe016494026a128afb0e12c558de348
#
_cell.length_a   1.000
_cell.length_b   1.000
_cell.length_c   1.000
_cell.angle_alpha   90.00
_cell.angle_beta   90.00
_cell.angle_gamma   90.00
#
_symmetry.space_group_name_H-M   'P 1'
#
loop_
_entity.id
_entity.type
_entity.pdbx_description
1 polymer ?
#
loop_
_entity_poly.entity_id
_entity_poly.type
_entity_poly.pdbx_seq_one_letter_code
_entity_poly.pdbx_strand_id
1 'polypeptide(L)'
;LDEKTEVGPLILEREVSRVDQWVQEAKSEGGEILTGGKKIGATCYAPTVILNPSDTAKVSTSEIFGPVIVIYPFKDRLEAIARANNSPFSFQAAVITKNIDTALDTAKRINATTVMVNDHTAFRVDWMPFGGRKASGIGMGGMLHSMMEMTEEKMLVIRSKLI
;
A
#
# COMPACT_ATOMS: atom_id res chain seq x y z
N LEU A 1 -14.16 8.60 -22.34
CA LEU A 1 -12.91 8.80 -21.59
C LEU A 1 -12.50 10.26 -21.74
N ASP A 2 -12.41 10.99 -20.63
CA ASP A 2 -11.95 12.36 -20.58
C ASP A 2 -10.54 12.37 -19.95
N GLU A 3 -9.56 12.98 -20.62
CA GLU A 3 -8.18 13.09 -20.14
C GLU A 3 -8.06 13.87 -18.83
N LYS A 4 -9.09 14.65 -18.48
CA LYS A 4 -9.17 15.37 -17.19
C LYS A 4 -9.68 14.51 -16.03
N THR A 5 -10.05 13.25 -16.29
CA THR A 5 -10.54 12.34 -15.25
C THR A 5 -9.37 11.88 -14.37
N GLU A 6 -9.38 12.24 -13.10
CA GLU A 6 -8.36 11.84 -12.13
C GLU A 6 -8.67 10.50 -11.46
N VAL A 7 -9.96 10.18 -11.26
CA VAL A 7 -10.41 8.93 -10.66
C VAL A 7 -11.41 8.24 -11.58
N GLY A 8 -11.02 7.10 -12.12
CA GLY A 8 -11.84 6.30 -13.03
C GLY A 8 -12.85 5.37 -12.31
N PRO A 9 -13.64 4.60 -13.10
CA PRO A 9 -14.58 3.64 -12.55
C PRO A 9 -13.88 2.44 -11.91
N LEU A 10 -14.54 1.78 -10.97
CA LEU A 10 -14.18 0.45 -10.50
C LEU A 10 -14.49 -0.60 -11.57
N ILE A 11 -13.87 -1.76 -11.45
CA ILE A 11 -13.94 -2.81 -12.48
C ILE A 11 -15.37 -3.38 -12.67
N LEU A 12 -16.17 -3.46 -11.61
CA LEU A 12 -17.51 -4.05 -11.63
C LEU A 12 -18.44 -3.32 -10.64
N GLU A 13 -19.74 -3.34 -10.93
CA GLU A 13 -20.77 -2.77 -10.06
C GLU A 13 -20.80 -3.39 -8.65
N ARG A 14 -20.54 -4.69 -8.53
CA ARG A 14 -20.45 -5.34 -7.22
C ARG A 14 -19.34 -4.75 -6.34
N GLU A 15 -18.25 -4.27 -6.93
CA GLU A 15 -17.15 -3.64 -6.19
C GLU A 15 -17.56 -2.27 -5.65
N VAL A 16 -18.37 -1.51 -6.40
CA VAL A 16 -18.98 -0.27 -5.89
C VAL A 16 -19.86 -0.57 -4.67
N SER A 17 -20.64 -1.65 -4.73
CA SER A 17 -21.50 -2.06 -3.61
C SER A 17 -20.71 -2.51 -2.39
N ARG A 18 -19.60 -3.25 -2.61
CA ARG A 18 -18.68 -3.67 -1.54
C ARG A 18 -18.00 -2.47 -0.88
N VAL A 19 -17.48 -1.55 -1.66
CA VAL A 19 -16.82 -0.33 -1.14
C VAL A 19 -17.83 0.51 -0.36
N ASP A 20 -19.03 0.71 -0.90
CA ASP A 20 -20.09 1.45 -0.22
C ASP A 20 -20.45 0.80 1.13
N GLN A 21 -20.64 -0.51 1.15
CA GLN A 21 -20.91 -1.24 2.39
C GLN A 21 -19.82 -0.99 3.44
N TRP A 22 -18.55 -1.14 3.08
CA TRP A 22 -17.44 -0.94 4.02
C TRP A 22 -17.33 0.49 4.54
N VAL A 23 -17.61 1.47 3.68
CA VAL A 23 -17.62 2.90 4.07
C VAL A 23 -18.77 3.19 5.02
N GLN A 24 -19.99 2.65 4.76
CA GLN A 24 -21.13 2.84 5.66
C GLN A 24 -20.95 2.08 6.99
N GLU A 25 -20.36 0.88 6.97
CA GLU A 25 -19.99 0.14 8.19
C GLU A 25 -19.01 0.99 9.04
N ALA A 26 -17.93 1.51 8.43
CA ALA A 26 -16.96 2.36 9.13
C ALA A 26 -17.61 3.62 9.73
N LYS A 27 -18.56 4.23 9.02
CA LYS A 27 -19.34 5.38 9.53
C LYS A 27 -20.17 4.97 10.73
N SER A 28 -20.88 3.84 10.67
CA SER A 28 -21.71 3.36 11.78
C SER A 28 -20.91 2.99 13.02
N GLU A 29 -19.64 2.63 12.86
CA GLU A 29 -18.69 2.31 13.92
C GLU A 29 -17.93 3.56 14.47
N GLY A 30 -18.32 4.76 14.05
CA GLY A 30 -17.80 6.02 14.58
C GLY A 30 -16.79 6.73 13.70
N GLY A 31 -16.48 6.22 12.50
CA GLY A 31 -15.66 6.93 11.51
C GLY A 31 -16.41 8.15 10.95
N GLU A 32 -15.73 9.27 10.80
CA GLU A 32 -16.28 10.50 10.22
C GLU A 32 -15.97 10.56 8.72
N ILE A 33 -16.99 10.62 7.87
CA ILE A 33 -16.83 10.82 6.43
C ILE A 33 -16.65 12.32 6.16
N LEU A 34 -15.42 12.74 5.85
CA LEU A 34 -15.10 14.13 5.56
C LEU A 34 -15.55 14.55 4.15
N THR A 35 -15.50 13.62 3.19
CA THR A 35 -15.95 13.84 1.81
C THR A 35 -16.33 12.51 1.15
N GLY A 36 -17.12 12.55 0.09
CA GLY A 36 -17.53 11.37 -0.69
C GLY A 36 -18.57 10.49 0.02
N GLY A 37 -18.26 9.22 0.22
CA GLY A 37 -19.11 8.26 0.95
C GLY A 37 -20.39 7.87 0.23
N LYS A 38 -20.43 7.93 -1.11
CA LYS A 38 -21.62 7.62 -1.90
C LYS A 38 -21.30 7.09 -3.29
N LYS A 39 -22.19 6.26 -3.79
CA LYS A 39 -22.19 5.85 -5.20
C LYS A 39 -22.54 7.05 -6.10
N ILE A 40 -21.86 7.19 -7.24
CA ILE A 40 -22.12 8.24 -8.24
C ILE A 40 -22.46 7.66 -9.61
N GLY A 41 -22.46 6.33 -9.75
CA GLY A 41 -22.82 5.60 -10.96
C GLY A 41 -22.76 4.11 -10.73
N ALA A 42 -23.08 3.32 -11.74
CA ALA A 42 -23.07 1.86 -11.63
C ALA A 42 -21.69 1.31 -11.24
N THR A 43 -20.63 1.86 -11.85
CA THR A 43 -19.24 1.46 -11.57
C THR A 43 -18.41 2.57 -10.91
N CYS A 44 -19.02 3.68 -10.50
CA CYS A 44 -18.33 4.84 -9.96
C CYS A 44 -18.70 5.09 -8.50
N TYR A 45 -17.68 5.28 -7.68
CA TYR A 45 -17.80 5.68 -6.30
C TYR A 45 -17.10 7.03 -6.08
N ALA A 46 -17.70 7.91 -5.30
CA ALA A 46 -17.12 9.22 -5.01
C ALA A 46 -15.79 9.06 -4.25
N PRO A 47 -14.72 9.81 -4.62
CA PRO A 47 -13.52 9.87 -3.80
C PRO A 47 -13.85 10.18 -2.36
N THR A 48 -13.42 9.32 -1.45
CA THR A 48 -13.89 9.30 -0.07
C THR A 48 -12.72 9.42 0.91
N VAL A 49 -12.89 10.28 1.90
CA VAL A 49 -11.94 10.42 3.02
C VAL A 49 -12.68 10.15 4.32
N ILE A 50 -12.18 9.20 5.11
CA ILE A 50 -12.73 8.83 6.41
C ILE A 50 -11.71 9.18 7.50
N LEU A 51 -12.13 9.96 8.46
CA LEU A 51 -11.33 10.32 9.62
C LEU A 51 -11.61 9.33 10.77
N ASN A 52 -10.51 8.80 11.31
CA ASN A 52 -10.49 8.00 12.53
C ASN A 52 -11.52 6.85 12.58
N PRO A 53 -11.63 6.02 11.53
CA PRO A 53 -12.47 4.82 11.62
C PRO A 53 -11.90 3.86 12.68
N SER A 54 -12.74 2.89 13.12
CA SER A 54 -12.29 1.82 14.02
C SER A 54 -11.08 1.08 13.43
N ASP A 55 -10.10 0.74 14.27
CA ASP A 55 -8.94 -0.10 13.86
C ASP A 55 -9.36 -1.51 13.39
N THR A 56 -10.57 -1.95 13.74
CA THR A 56 -11.14 -3.24 13.33
C THR A 56 -12.06 -3.14 12.12
N ALA A 57 -12.40 -1.93 11.67
CA ALA A 57 -13.23 -1.73 10.49
C ALA A 57 -12.57 -2.33 9.23
N LYS A 58 -13.36 -2.82 8.30
CA LYS A 58 -12.85 -3.39 7.04
C LYS A 58 -12.03 -2.39 6.23
N VAL A 59 -12.38 -1.11 6.27
CA VAL A 59 -11.59 -0.04 5.64
C VAL A 59 -10.19 0.15 6.25
N SER A 60 -9.97 -0.37 7.49
CA SER A 60 -8.70 -0.30 8.20
C SER A 60 -7.88 -1.59 8.09
N THR A 61 -8.55 -2.74 7.90
CA THR A 61 -7.92 -4.06 8.00
C THR A 61 -7.84 -4.81 6.68
N SER A 62 -8.54 -4.34 5.64
CA SER A 62 -8.61 -5.00 4.35
C SER A 62 -8.23 -4.06 3.21
N GLU A 63 -7.74 -4.62 2.11
CA GLU A 63 -7.44 -3.85 0.91
C GLU A 63 -8.72 -3.41 0.21
N ILE A 64 -8.95 -2.10 0.12
CA ILE A 64 -10.23 -1.56 -0.34
C ILE A 64 -10.41 -1.70 -1.86
N PHE A 65 -9.35 -1.60 -2.65
CA PHE A 65 -9.42 -1.54 -4.13
C PHE A 65 -10.48 -0.55 -4.64
N GLY A 66 -10.45 0.66 -4.08
CA GLY A 66 -11.40 1.72 -4.40
C GLY A 66 -10.92 3.09 -3.96
N PRO A 67 -11.60 4.17 -4.34
CA PRO A 67 -11.17 5.55 -4.10
C PRO A 67 -11.47 5.98 -2.65
N VAL A 68 -10.92 5.30 -1.68
CA VAL A 68 -11.14 5.56 -0.24
C VAL A 68 -9.80 5.70 0.47
N ILE A 69 -9.66 6.76 1.25
CA ILE A 69 -8.51 7.04 2.11
C ILE A 69 -8.99 7.11 3.55
N VAL A 70 -8.26 6.47 4.48
CA VAL A 70 -8.49 6.59 5.92
C VAL A 70 -7.40 7.44 6.56
N ILE A 71 -7.76 8.31 7.51
CA ILE A 71 -6.87 9.21 8.21
C ILE A 71 -6.94 8.92 9.70
N TYR A 72 -5.77 8.73 10.32
CA TYR A 72 -5.61 8.57 11.76
C TYR A 72 -4.70 9.67 12.30
N PRO A 73 -5.24 10.64 13.05
CA PRO A 73 -4.41 11.59 13.78
C PRO A 73 -3.57 10.87 14.84
N PHE A 74 -2.34 11.32 15.03
CA PHE A 74 -1.47 10.80 16.08
C PHE A 74 -0.74 11.95 16.77
N LYS A 75 -0.36 11.75 18.02
CA LYS A 75 0.48 12.69 18.80
C LYS A 75 1.90 12.15 18.97
N ASP A 76 2.03 10.84 19.06
CA ASP A 76 3.32 10.15 19.15
C ASP A 76 3.62 9.41 17.85
N ARG A 77 4.78 9.66 17.29
CA ARG A 77 5.27 9.01 16.07
C ARG A 77 5.42 7.50 16.24
N LEU A 78 5.84 7.03 17.41
CA LEU A 78 6.02 5.59 17.65
C LEU A 78 4.67 4.86 17.69
N GLU A 79 3.62 5.51 18.19
CA GLU A 79 2.25 4.99 18.12
C GLU A 79 1.78 4.85 16.66
N ALA A 80 2.03 5.88 15.83
CA ALA A 80 1.69 5.82 14.40
C ALA A 80 2.43 4.69 13.68
N ILE A 81 3.73 4.49 13.97
CA ILE A 81 4.53 3.39 13.42
C ILE A 81 3.98 2.03 13.88
N ALA A 82 3.63 1.89 15.15
CA ALA A 82 3.07 0.65 15.68
C ALA A 82 1.74 0.31 15.01
N ARG A 83 0.85 1.29 14.82
CA ARG A 83 -0.42 1.13 14.10
C ARG A 83 -0.19 0.70 12.65
N ALA A 84 0.70 1.37 11.92
CA ALA A 84 1.06 1.00 10.55
C ALA A 84 1.61 -0.43 10.46
N ASN A 85 2.44 -0.83 11.41
CA ASN A 85 3.02 -2.16 11.47
C ASN A 85 2.04 -3.25 11.91
N ASN A 86 0.92 -2.91 12.53
CA ASN A 86 -0.10 -3.88 12.97
C ASN A 86 -1.00 -4.38 11.82
N SER A 87 -0.92 -3.76 10.63
CA SER A 87 -1.64 -4.26 9.45
C SER A 87 -1.19 -5.68 9.07
N PRO A 88 -2.10 -6.57 8.64
CA PRO A 88 -1.74 -7.87 8.06
C PRO A 88 -1.02 -7.73 6.72
N PHE A 89 -1.14 -6.59 6.07
CA PHE A 89 -0.49 -6.24 4.81
C PHE A 89 0.77 -5.41 5.06
N SER A 90 1.74 -5.54 4.16
CA SER A 90 2.95 -4.73 4.18
C SER A 90 3.55 -4.69 2.79
N PHE A 91 3.62 -3.50 2.20
CA PHE A 91 4.13 -3.32 0.85
C PHE A 91 4.96 -2.05 0.75
N GLN A 92 4.34 -0.91 0.57
CA GLN A 92 5.01 0.37 0.46
C GLN A 92 4.51 1.33 1.54
N ALA A 93 5.39 2.18 2.02
CA ALA A 93 5.10 3.25 2.95
C ALA A 93 5.78 4.55 2.53
N ALA A 94 5.31 5.67 3.05
CA ALA A 94 5.94 6.96 2.88
C ALA A 94 6.03 7.69 4.22
N VAL A 95 7.08 8.45 4.41
CA VAL A 95 7.26 9.36 5.54
C VAL A 95 7.56 10.76 5.02
N ILE A 96 6.77 11.72 5.45
CA ILE A 96 6.91 13.13 5.07
C ILE A 96 7.42 13.91 6.28
N THR A 97 8.63 14.42 6.21
CA THR A 97 9.25 15.18 7.30
C THR A 97 10.40 16.04 6.79
N LYS A 98 10.67 17.15 7.47
CA LYS A 98 11.83 17.99 7.20
C LYS A 98 13.08 17.57 7.99
N ASN A 99 12.94 16.64 8.95
CA ASN A 99 14.03 16.18 9.79
C ASN A 99 14.56 14.84 9.28
N ILE A 100 15.81 14.78 8.86
CA ILE A 100 16.43 13.60 8.28
C ILE A 100 16.56 12.43 9.29
N ASP A 101 16.86 12.72 10.54
CA ASP A 101 16.97 11.68 11.58
C ASP A 101 15.62 11.04 11.84
N THR A 102 14.56 11.84 11.87
CA THR A 102 13.17 11.35 11.95
C THR A 102 12.82 10.50 10.74
N ALA A 103 13.21 10.90 9.54
CA ALA A 103 12.96 10.13 8.32
C ALA A 103 13.63 8.76 8.38
N LEU A 104 14.94 8.72 8.69
CA LEU A 104 15.74 7.50 8.75
C LEU A 104 15.28 6.55 9.86
N ASP A 105 15.01 7.07 11.06
CA ASP A 105 14.51 6.25 12.17
C ASP A 105 13.11 5.69 11.85
N THR A 106 12.23 6.51 11.25
CA THR A 106 10.89 6.04 10.83
C THR A 106 10.99 4.97 9.76
N ALA A 107 11.81 5.17 8.72
CA ALA A 107 12.01 4.20 7.65
C ALA A 107 12.57 2.86 8.18
N LYS A 108 13.49 2.91 9.15
CA LYS A 108 14.04 1.71 9.81
C LYS A 108 12.98 0.94 10.59
N ARG A 109 12.02 1.62 11.21
CA ARG A 109 11.00 1.00 12.09
C ARG A 109 9.76 0.53 11.35
N ILE A 110 9.42 1.13 10.22
CA ILE A 110 8.28 0.69 9.40
C ILE A 110 8.60 -0.64 8.72
N ASN A 111 7.74 -1.62 8.94
CA ASN A 111 7.84 -2.91 8.28
C ASN A 111 7.19 -2.85 6.89
N ALA A 112 7.89 -2.27 5.94
CA ALA A 112 7.49 -2.23 4.54
C ALA A 112 8.67 -2.67 3.65
N THR A 113 8.39 -3.10 2.43
CA THR A 113 9.42 -3.46 1.46
C THR A 113 10.16 -2.22 0.99
N THR A 114 9.42 -1.14 0.78
CA THR A 114 9.96 0.15 0.36
C THR A 114 9.37 1.27 1.21
N VAL A 115 10.22 2.17 1.66
CA VAL A 115 9.80 3.38 2.37
C VAL A 115 10.31 4.60 1.62
N MET A 116 9.40 5.41 1.10
CA MET A 116 9.70 6.68 0.44
C MET A 116 9.86 7.76 1.51
N VAL A 117 10.78 8.68 1.29
CA VAL A 117 10.97 9.86 2.12
C VAL A 117 10.62 11.09 1.31
N ASN A 118 9.62 11.86 1.77
CA ASN A 118 9.12 13.07 1.12
C ASN A 118 8.62 12.86 -0.32
N ASP A 119 8.14 11.65 -0.60
CA ASP A 119 7.50 11.30 -1.86
C ASP A 119 6.33 10.35 -1.61
N HIS A 120 5.49 10.12 -2.61
CA HIS A 120 4.34 9.24 -2.53
C HIS A 120 4.70 7.78 -2.88
N THR A 121 3.88 6.85 -2.45
CA THR A 121 4.13 5.41 -2.62
C THR A 121 3.97 4.92 -4.07
N ALA A 122 3.48 5.74 -5.01
CA ALA A 122 3.39 5.39 -6.42
C ALA A 122 4.71 5.62 -7.19
N PHE A 123 5.77 6.19 -6.55
CA PHE A 123 7.08 6.29 -7.19
C PHE A 123 7.60 4.92 -7.58
N ARG A 124 8.05 4.78 -8.82
CA ARG A 124 8.60 3.53 -9.34
C ARG A 124 9.63 3.76 -10.44
N VAL A 125 10.66 2.93 -10.41
CA VAL A 125 11.63 2.76 -11.50
C VAL A 125 11.81 1.26 -11.75
N ASP A 126 12.10 0.86 -13.00
CA ASP A 126 12.06 -0.56 -13.41
C ASP A 126 13.11 -1.45 -12.72
N TRP A 127 14.26 -0.89 -12.35
CA TRP A 127 15.32 -1.61 -11.63
C TRP A 127 15.08 -1.71 -10.12
N MET A 128 14.06 -1.03 -9.59
CA MET A 128 13.73 -1.01 -8.17
C MET A 128 13.11 -2.36 -7.75
N PRO A 129 13.53 -2.94 -6.59
CA PRO A 129 12.86 -4.09 -6.02
C PRO A 129 11.38 -3.82 -5.79
N PHE A 130 10.54 -4.81 -6.09
CA PHE A 130 9.08 -4.71 -5.97
C PHE A 130 8.50 -5.99 -5.41
N GLY A 131 8.00 -5.95 -4.21
CA GLY A 131 7.42 -7.13 -3.57
C GLY A 131 6.68 -6.79 -2.28
N GLY A 132 5.70 -7.61 -1.94
CA GLY A 132 4.97 -7.52 -0.70
C GLY A 132 5.65 -8.29 0.43
N ARG A 133 5.23 -7.98 1.64
CA ARG A 133 5.55 -8.72 2.86
C ARG A 133 4.25 -9.14 3.53
N LYS A 134 4.32 -10.04 4.51
CA LYS A 134 3.16 -10.57 5.22
C LYS A 134 2.13 -11.12 4.22
N ALA A 135 0.84 -10.75 4.35
CA ALA A 135 -0.21 -11.18 3.43
C ALA A 135 -0.17 -10.48 2.06
N SER A 136 0.66 -9.44 1.87
CA SER A 136 0.77 -8.74 0.58
C SER A 136 1.53 -9.51 -0.49
N GLY A 137 2.30 -10.54 -0.14
CA GLY A 137 2.98 -11.37 -1.13
C GLY A 137 4.20 -12.10 -0.58
N ILE A 138 4.78 -12.93 -1.45
CA ILE A 138 5.99 -13.73 -1.21
C ILE A 138 6.99 -13.42 -2.33
N GLY A 139 8.26 -13.30 -1.97
CA GLY A 139 9.34 -13.03 -2.92
C GLY A 139 9.49 -11.54 -3.28
N MET A 140 10.47 -11.30 -4.15
CA MET A 140 10.82 -9.95 -4.61
C MET A 140 10.84 -9.92 -6.13
N GLY A 141 10.01 -9.07 -6.73
CA GLY A 141 10.02 -8.80 -8.17
C GLY A 141 11.05 -7.70 -8.53
N GLY A 142 11.14 -7.42 -9.83
CA GLY A 142 12.12 -6.54 -10.42
C GLY A 142 13.02 -7.32 -11.41
N MET A 143 13.56 -6.69 -12.43
CA MET A 143 14.26 -7.38 -13.52
C MET A 143 15.36 -8.32 -13.02
N LEU A 144 16.28 -7.83 -12.18
CA LEU A 144 17.37 -8.64 -11.65
C LEU A 144 16.85 -9.79 -10.76
N HIS A 145 15.92 -9.50 -9.85
CA HIS A 145 15.39 -10.48 -8.92
C HIS A 145 14.64 -11.59 -9.66
N SER A 146 13.76 -11.22 -10.60
CA SER A 146 13.01 -12.21 -11.40
C SER A 146 13.93 -13.06 -12.27
N MET A 147 14.99 -12.49 -12.83
CA MET A 147 15.98 -13.23 -13.59
C MET A 147 16.71 -14.26 -12.70
N MET A 148 17.12 -13.86 -11.50
CA MET A 148 17.77 -14.77 -10.55
C MET A 148 16.83 -15.90 -10.08
N GLU A 149 15.57 -15.61 -9.83
CA GLU A 149 14.56 -16.62 -9.45
C GLU A 149 14.24 -17.61 -10.58
N MET A 150 14.43 -17.21 -11.84
CA MET A 150 14.23 -18.07 -13.01
C MET A 150 15.47 -18.88 -13.41
N THR A 151 16.57 -18.74 -12.69
CA THR A 151 17.85 -19.40 -12.99
C THR A 151 18.38 -20.13 -11.77
N GLU A 152 19.25 -21.10 -12.02
CA GLU A 152 20.00 -21.80 -10.96
C GLU A 152 21.50 -21.64 -11.22
N GLU A 153 22.24 -21.45 -10.13
CA GLU A 153 23.70 -21.41 -10.21
C GLU A 153 24.27 -22.79 -10.44
N LYS A 154 25.16 -22.93 -11.46
CA LYS A 154 25.86 -24.16 -11.74
C LYS A 154 27.38 -23.89 -11.73
N MET A 155 28.06 -24.55 -10.83
CA MET A 155 29.52 -24.52 -10.79
C MET A 155 30.11 -25.58 -11.72
N LEU A 156 31.05 -25.16 -12.60
CA LEU A 156 31.85 -26.06 -13.41
C LEU A 156 33.31 -25.98 -12.95
N VAL A 157 33.85 -27.09 -12.45
CA VAL A 157 35.25 -27.20 -12.07
C VAL A 157 35.94 -28.08 -13.08
N ILE A 158 36.93 -27.53 -13.80
CA ILE A 158 37.68 -28.28 -14.80
C ILE A 158 39.14 -28.44 -14.34
N ARG A 159 39.62 -29.68 -14.30
CA ARG A 159 41.02 -30.00 -14.16
C ARG A 159 41.48 -30.70 -15.46
N SER A 160 42.36 -30.07 -16.18
CA SER A 160 42.93 -30.59 -17.43
C SER A 160 44.44 -30.63 -17.37
N LYS A 161 45.06 -31.60 -18.06
CA LYS A 161 46.53 -31.66 -18.24
C LYS A 161 47.00 -30.77 -19.41
N LEU A 162 46.05 -30.18 -20.14
CA LEU A 162 46.30 -29.35 -21.32
C LEU A 162 46.09 -27.84 -21.08
N ILE A 163 45.63 -27.46 -19.90
CA ILE A 163 45.45 -26.06 -19.45
C ILE A 163 46.24 -25.88 -18.17
#